data_1fa2f1c71d34adad5f02ebe3eb169199
#
_entry.id   1fa2f1c71d34adad5f02ebe3eb169199
#
_cell.length_a   1.000
_cell.length_b   1.000
_cell.length_c   1.000
_cell.angle_alpha   90.00
_cell.angle_beta   90.00
_cell.angle_gamma   90.00
#
_symmetry.space_group_name_H-M   'P 1'
#
loop_
_entity.id
_entity.type
_entity.pdbx_description
1 polymer ?
#
loop_
_entity_poly.entity_id
_entity_poly.type
_entity_poly.pdbx_seq_one_letter_code
_entity_poly.pdbx_strand_id
1 'polypeptide(L)'
;DKVKDLNKVLYNFEYKIKISKEDIIYPNEFAKILDDVKGKEAEKVVSNIILRTLRVAKYEAENKGHFGIASKYYCHFTSPIRRYPDLFIHRIISKYLENDYMVNEFWLKKYEKRAGKRADNCSERERTATKVEREAEDIKKAEYMENKIGEEYEGIVSSVTNFGIF
;
A
#
# COMPACT_ATOMS: atom_id res chain seq x y z
N ASP A 1 12.80 -12.63 -4.02
CA ASP A 1 13.75 -11.93 -4.89
C ASP A 1 13.80 -10.42 -4.60
N LYS A 2 12.68 -9.68 -4.63
CA LYS A 2 12.66 -8.21 -4.40
C LYS A 2 13.35 -7.76 -3.10
N VAL A 3 13.24 -8.50 -2.01
CA VAL A 3 13.89 -8.13 -0.73
C VAL A 3 15.38 -8.42 -0.75
N LYS A 4 15.84 -9.41 -1.50
CA LYS A 4 17.27 -9.64 -1.71
C LYS A 4 17.89 -8.48 -2.49
N ASP A 5 17.19 -7.98 -3.50
CA ASP A 5 17.64 -6.81 -4.25
C ASP A 5 17.55 -5.53 -3.41
N LEU A 6 16.51 -5.37 -2.60
CA LEU A 6 16.42 -4.29 -1.63
C LEU A 6 17.60 -4.31 -0.65
N ASN A 7 17.99 -5.47 -0.12
CA ASN A 7 19.13 -5.59 0.78
C ASN A 7 20.46 -5.19 0.13
N LYS A 8 20.65 -5.42 -1.17
CA LYS A 8 21.84 -4.94 -1.90
C LYS A 8 21.93 -3.41 -1.88
N VAL A 9 20.78 -2.76 -2.06
CA VAL A 9 20.72 -1.28 -2.05
C VAL A 9 20.86 -0.74 -0.63
N LEU A 10 20.15 -1.34 0.34
CA LEU A 10 20.21 -0.94 1.75
C LEU A 10 21.61 -1.10 2.36
N TYR A 11 22.40 -2.04 1.85
CA TYR A 11 23.79 -2.25 2.29
C TYR A 11 24.66 -1.00 2.09
N ASN A 12 24.42 -0.21 1.04
CA ASN A 12 25.12 1.05 0.81
C ASN A 12 24.81 2.13 1.87
N PHE A 13 23.75 1.94 2.63
CA PHE A 13 23.31 2.80 3.72
C PHE A 13 23.55 2.16 5.09
N GLU A 14 24.29 1.05 5.15
CA GLU A 14 24.57 0.25 6.36
C GLU A 14 23.33 -0.40 6.98
N TYR A 15 22.25 -0.58 6.20
CA TYR A 15 21.02 -1.24 6.63
C TYR A 15 20.86 -2.63 6.03
N LYS A 16 20.17 -3.51 6.75
CA LYS A 16 19.84 -4.86 6.28
C LYS A 16 18.53 -5.35 6.89
N ILE A 17 17.62 -5.84 6.05
CA ILE A 17 16.42 -6.54 6.48
C ILE A 17 16.79 -7.99 6.77
N LYS A 18 16.45 -8.46 7.96
CA LYS A 18 16.65 -9.85 8.34
C LYS A 18 15.54 -10.71 7.74
N ILE A 19 15.95 -11.75 7.06
CA ILE A 19 15.06 -12.78 6.51
C ILE A 19 15.20 -13.99 7.42
N SER A 20 14.07 -14.56 7.89
CA SER A 20 14.10 -15.76 8.73
C SER A 20 14.62 -16.98 7.93
N LYS A 21 14.92 -18.07 8.64
CA LYS A 21 15.34 -19.33 7.99
C LYS A 21 14.25 -19.93 7.08
N GLU A 22 13.01 -19.53 7.26
CA GLU A 22 11.84 -19.96 6.48
C GLU A 22 11.46 -18.96 5.37
N ASP A 23 12.38 -18.08 4.98
CA ASP A 23 12.16 -16.98 4.00
C ASP A 23 11.01 -16.01 4.39
N ILE A 24 10.66 -15.96 5.67
CA ILE A 24 9.64 -15.05 6.21
C ILE A 24 10.30 -13.73 6.60
N ILE A 25 9.63 -12.64 6.25
CA ILE A 25 10.05 -11.28 6.62
C ILE A 25 8.95 -10.70 7.52
N TYR A 26 9.36 -10.18 8.65
CA TYR A 26 8.44 -9.56 9.60
C TYR A 26 8.32 -8.05 9.37
N PRO A 27 7.13 -7.46 9.53
CA PRO A 27 6.92 -6.01 9.38
C PRO A 27 7.87 -5.16 10.24
N ASN A 28 8.20 -5.64 11.43
CA ASN A 28 9.10 -4.94 12.36
C ASN A 28 10.51 -4.72 11.81
N GLU A 29 10.97 -5.53 10.86
CA GLU A 29 12.29 -5.34 10.26
C GLU A 29 12.33 -4.06 9.39
N PHE A 30 11.21 -3.76 8.70
CA PHE A 30 11.06 -2.52 7.96
C PHE A 30 10.87 -1.31 8.89
N ALA A 31 10.04 -1.45 9.92
CA ALA A 31 9.78 -0.40 10.90
C ALA A 31 11.09 0.05 11.57
N LYS A 32 11.95 -0.88 12.01
CA LYS A 32 13.26 -0.55 12.60
C LYS A 32 14.13 0.29 11.70
N ILE A 33 14.21 -0.05 10.41
CA ILE A 33 15.02 0.72 9.46
C ILE A 33 14.43 2.11 9.24
N LEU A 34 13.09 2.20 9.11
CA LEU A 34 12.41 3.48 8.93
C LEU A 34 12.55 4.40 10.16
N ASP A 35 12.51 3.84 11.36
CA ASP A 35 12.72 4.60 12.60
C ASP A 35 14.20 5.05 12.72
N ASP A 36 15.13 4.17 12.35
CA ASP A 36 16.56 4.41 12.47
C ASP A 36 17.07 5.46 11.46
N VAL A 37 16.45 5.52 10.26
CA VAL A 37 16.83 6.48 9.21
C VAL A 37 16.16 7.84 9.40
N LYS A 38 15.19 7.94 10.28
CA LYS A 38 14.42 9.16 10.52
C LYS A 38 15.32 10.32 10.97
N GLY A 39 15.17 11.46 10.31
CA GLY A 39 15.98 12.66 10.54
C GLY A 39 17.38 12.62 9.94
N LYS A 40 17.77 11.54 9.26
CA LYS A 40 19.06 11.42 8.54
C LYS A 40 18.91 11.86 7.08
N GLU A 41 19.99 12.24 6.44
CA GLU A 41 20.02 12.63 5.02
C GLU A 41 19.47 11.53 4.08
N ALA A 42 19.71 10.28 4.42
CA ALA A 42 19.25 9.11 3.68
C ALA A 42 17.74 8.79 3.85
N GLU A 43 17.01 9.46 4.75
CA GLU A 43 15.62 9.12 5.09
C GLU A 43 14.71 9.03 3.87
N LYS A 44 14.71 10.05 3.02
CA LYS A 44 13.84 10.09 1.83
C LYS A 44 14.16 8.97 0.85
N VAL A 45 15.43 8.69 0.62
CA VAL A 45 15.88 7.68 -0.33
C VAL A 45 15.54 6.28 0.19
N VAL A 46 15.91 5.95 1.41
CA VAL A 46 15.68 4.64 2.03
C VAL A 46 14.18 4.37 2.15
N SER A 47 13.37 5.33 2.61
CA SER A 47 11.93 5.20 2.72
C SER A 47 11.27 4.93 1.36
N ASN A 48 11.66 5.66 0.32
CA ASN A 48 11.13 5.45 -1.03
C ASN A 48 11.47 4.07 -1.59
N ILE A 49 12.70 3.58 -1.39
CA ILE A 49 13.14 2.27 -1.86
C ILE A 49 12.36 1.15 -1.15
N ILE A 50 12.19 1.26 0.17
CA ILE A 50 11.39 0.32 0.96
C ILE A 50 9.95 0.31 0.45
N LEU A 51 9.30 1.48 0.32
CA LEU A 51 7.91 1.58 -0.16
C LEU A 51 7.70 0.97 -1.54
N ARG A 52 8.64 1.17 -2.48
CA ARG A 52 8.59 0.58 -3.83
C ARG A 52 8.76 -0.95 -3.84
N THR A 53 9.40 -1.50 -2.82
CA THR A 53 9.62 -2.95 -2.68
C THR A 53 8.40 -3.66 -2.10
N LEU A 54 7.64 -2.99 -1.24
CA LEU A 54 6.43 -3.54 -0.65
C LEU A 54 5.34 -3.77 -1.72
N ARG A 55 4.54 -4.80 -1.51
CA ARG A 55 3.38 -5.04 -2.36
C ARG A 55 2.30 -4.01 -2.07
N VAL A 56 1.67 -3.51 -3.13
CA VAL A 56 0.48 -2.66 -2.99
C VAL A 56 -0.63 -3.49 -2.34
N ALA A 57 -1.25 -2.94 -1.32
CA ALA A 57 -2.41 -3.57 -0.68
C ALA A 57 -3.57 -3.71 -1.69
N LYS A 58 -4.33 -4.79 -1.55
CA LYS A 58 -5.53 -5.05 -2.36
C LYS A 58 -6.64 -5.60 -1.49
N TYR A 59 -7.87 -5.41 -1.91
CA TYR A 59 -9.00 -6.05 -1.28
C TYR A 59 -9.03 -7.54 -1.63
N GLU A 60 -9.21 -8.39 -0.63
CA GLU A 60 -9.36 -9.84 -0.79
C GLU A 60 -10.53 -10.32 0.06
N ALA A 61 -11.22 -11.38 -0.41
CA ALA A 61 -12.30 -12.00 0.35
C ALA A 61 -11.77 -12.81 1.54
N GLU A 62 -10.58 -13.38 1.38
CA GLU A 62 -9.91 -14.15 2.43
C GLU A 62 -9.15 -13.23 3.37
N ASN A 63 -9.21 -13.54 4.66
CA ASN A 63 -8.41 -12.83 5.64
C ASN A 63 -6.95 -13.30 5.59
N LYS A 64 -6.07 -12.47 5.04
CA LYS A 64 -4.61 -12.68 5.03
C LYS A 64 -3.88 -11.75 6.00
N GLY A 65 -4.63 -11.02 6.82
CA GLY A 65 -4.09 -9.96 7.66
C GLY A 65 -3.63 -8.75 6.86
N HIS A 66 -2.99 -7.82 7.52
CA HIS A 66 -2.42 -6.63 6.88
C HIS A 66 -0.96 -6.45 7.29
N PHE A 67 -0.04 -6.74 6.39
CA PHE A 67 1.40 -6.73 6.64
C PHE A 67 1.89 -5.36 7.14
N GLY A 68 1.51 -4.27 6.46
CA GLY A 68 2.04 -2.93 6.75
C GLY A 68 1.68 -2.38 8.15
N ILE A 69 0.61 -2.89 8.78
CA ILE A 69 0.21 -2.52 10.14
C ILE A 69 0.34 -3.70 11.12
N ALA A 70 0.94 -4.81 10.68
CA ALA A 70 1.14 -6.03 11.47
C ALA A 70 -0.14 -6.57 12.15
N SER A 71 -1.30 -6.44 11.49
CA SER A 71 -2.59 -6.90 12.02
C SER A 71 -3.00 -8.24 11.43
N LYS A 72 -3.45 -9.16 12.31
CA LYS A 72 -4.04 -10.45 11.91
C LYS A 72 -5.39 -10.29 11.21
N TYR A 73 -6.18 -9.32 11.63
CA TYR A 73 -7.53 -9.06 11.14
C TYR A 73 -7.64 -7.59 10.80
N TYR A 74 -8.02 -7.30 9.57
CA TYR A 74 -8.17 -5.93 9.13
C TYR A 74 -9.19 -5.83 8.01
N CYS A 75 -10.05 -4.84 8.09
CA CYS A 75 -10.89 -4.43 6.99
C CYS A 75 -11.07 -2.91 6.98
N HIS A 76 -11.37 -2.38 5.84
CA HIS A 76 -11.83 -1.00 5.72
C HIS A 76 -13.26 -0.90 6.27
N PHE A 77 -13.53 0.10 7.11
CA PHE A 77 -14.82 0.24 7.79
C PHE A 77 -15.32 1.69 7.89
N THR A 78 -14.42 2.65 8.02
CA THR A 78 -14.73 4.01 8.49
C THR A 78 -15.15 4.99 7.40
N SER A 79 -15.13 4.59 6.11
CA SER A 79 -15.43 5.51 5.00
C SER A 79 -16.42 4.92 3.98
N PRO A 80 -17.65 4.50 4.39
CA PRO A 80 -18.61 3.82 3.51
C PRO A 80 -19.18 4.72 2.40
N ILE A 81 -19.05 6.04 2.51
CA ILE A 81 -19.50 7.00 1.49
C ILE A 81 -18.65 6.89 0.22
N ARG A 82 -17.32 6.75 0.38
CA ARG A 82 -16.38 6.77 -0.74
C ARG A 82 -15.72 5.43 -1.04
N ARG A 83 -15.84 4.45 -0.14
CA ARG A 83 -15.25 3.11 -0.33
C ARG A 83 -16.33 2.04 -0.24
N TYR A 84 -16.56 1.36 -1.35
CA TYR A 84 -17.54 0.29 -1.41
C TYR A 84 -17.24 -0.90 -0.47
N PRO A 85 -15.97 -1.31 -0.24
CA PRO A 85 -15.67 -2.36 0.73
C PRO A 85 -16.19 -2.05 2.14
N ASP A 86 -16.08 -0.80 2.60
CA ASP A 86 -16.61 -0.36 3.89
C ASP A 86 -18.14 -0.56 3.93
N LEU A 87 -18.84 -0.08 2.90
CA LEU A 87 -20.28 -0.25 2.79
C LEU A 87 -20.69 -1.73 2.74
N PHE A 88 -19.88 -2.57 2.08
CA PHE A 88 -20.14 -4.00 2.01
C PHE A 88 -20.03 -4.65 3.40
N ILE A 89 -19.02 -4.29 4.18
CA ILE A 89 -18.85 -4.74 5.57
C ILE A 89 -20.01 -4.24 6.46
N HIS A 90 -20.40 -2.97 6.34
CA HIS A 90 -21.55 -2.41 7.07
C HIS A 90 -22.81 -3.25 6.81
N ARG A 91 -23.10 -3.61 5.56
CA ARG A 91 -24.26 -4.45 5.20
C ARG A 91 -24.19 -5.85 5.79
N ILE A 92 -22.99 -6.44 5.88
CA ILE A 92 -22.79 -7.74 6.52
C ILE A 92 -23.06 -7.63 8.01
N ILE A 93 -22.52 -6.62 8.67
CA ILE A 93 -22.71 -6.40 10.11
C ILE A 93 -24.18 -6.12 10.41
N SER A 94 -24.86 -5.28 9.63
CA SER A 94 -26.29 -5.02 9.82
C SER A 94 -27.11 -6.32 9.77
N LYS A 95 -26.83 -7.18 8.79
CA LYS A 95 -27.50 -8.48 8.69
C LYS A 95 -27.18 -9.41 9.87
N TYR A 96 -25.96 -9.38 10.37
CA TYR A 96 -25.55 -10.14 11.54
C TYR A 96 -26.29 -9.68 12.81
N LEU A 97 -26.43 -8.37 12.98
CA LEU A 97 -27.17 -7.76 14.09
C LEU A 97 -28.70 -8.04 13.98
N GLU A 98 -29.28 -7.92 12.78
CA GLU A 98 -30.70 -8.20 12.52
C GLU A 98 -31.08 -9.69 12.78
N ASN A 99 -30.11 -10.60 12.74
CA ASN A 99 -30.31 -12.03 13.01
C ASN A 99 -29.81 -12.46 14.41
N ASP A 100 -29.87 -11.60 15.39
CA ASP A 100 -29.49 -11.89 16.79
C ASP A 100 -28.09 -12.52 16.89
N TYR A 101 -27.12 -12.00 16.11
CA TYR A 101 -25.74 -12.51 16.04
C TYR A 101 -25.61 -13.96 15.52
N MET A 102 -26.65 -14.49 14.90
CA MET A 102 -26.61 -15.84 14.32
C MET A 102 -26.20 -15.79 12.84
N VAL A 103 -25.30 -16.68 12.46
CA VAL A 103 -24.88 -16.84 11.07
C VAL A 103 -25.72 -17.91 10.38
N ASN A 104 -26.43 -17.54 9.31
CA ASN A 104 -27.17 -18.48 8.48
C ASN A 104 -26.27 -18.93 7.31
N GLU A 105 -26.16 -20.24 7.09
CA GLU A 105 -25.31 -20.80 6.02
C GLU A 105 -25.66 -20.29 4.61
N PHE A 106 -26.95 -20.16 4.31
CA PHE A 106 -27.39 -19.63 3.01
C PHE A 106 -26.93 -18.19 2.81
N TRP A 107 -27.04 -17.38 3.84
CA TRP A 107 -26.60 -16.00 3.85
C TRP A 107 -25.05 -15.92 3.73
N LEU A 108 -24.32 -16.75 4.48
CA LEU A 108 -22.86 -16.82 4.42
C LEU A 108 -22.39 -17.14 2.99
N LYS A 109 -22.89 -18.22 2.40
CA LYS A 109 -22.56 -18.61 1.01
C LYS A 109 -22.86 -17.51 -0.02
N LYS A 110 -23.97 -16.78 0.17
CA LYS A 110 -24.35 -15.66 -0.69
C LYS A 110 -23.35 -14.51 -0.63
N TYR A 111 -22.87 -14.14 0.57
CA TYR A 111 -21.90 -13.07 0.74
C TYR A 111 -20.50 -13.50 0.32
N GLU A 112 -20.08 -14.70 0.64
CA GLU A 112 -18.80 -15.29 0.23
C GLU A 112 -18.65 -15.26 -1.30
N LYS A 113 -19.64 -15.76 -2.04
CA LYS A 113 -19.65 -15.72 -3.52
C LYS A 113 -19.52 -14.29 -4.08
N ARG A 114 -20.06 -13.29 -3.37
CA ARG A 114 -20.02 -11.89 -3.80
C ARG A 114 -18.73 -11.19 -3.40
N ALA A 115 -18.13 -11.57 -2.28
CA ALA A 115 -16.97 -10.90 -1.71
C ALA A 115 -15.78 -10.92 -2.66
N GLY A 116 -15.43 -12.07 -3.24
CA GLY A 116 -14.31 -12.20 -4.18
C GLY A 116 -14.44 -11.24 -5.37
N LYS A 117 -15.56 -11.35 -6.11
CA LYS A 117 -15.82 -10.48 -7.27
C LYS A 117 -15.81 -8.99 -6.91
N ARG A 118 -16.33 -8.63 -5.73
CA ARG A 118 -16.35 -7.24 -5.27
C ARG A 118 -14.96 -6.76 -4.86
N ALA A 119 -14.18 -7.60 -4.20
CA ALA A 119 -12.80 -7.30 -3.82
C ALA A 119 -11.93 -7.02 -5.05
N ASP A 120 -12.02 -7.86 -6.09
CA ASP A 120 -11.27 -7.67 -7.33
C ASP A 120 -11.66 -6.36 -8.03
N ASN A 121 -12.96 -6.10 -8.17
CA ASN A 121 -13.45 -4.85 -8.78
C ASN A 121 -13.02 -3.62 -7.99
N CYS A 122 -13.12 -3.65 -6.66
CA CYS A 122 -12.69 -2.53 -5.82
C CYS A 122 -11.18 -2.28 -5.93
N SER A 123 -10.37 -3.34 -5.97
CA SER A 123 -8.92 -3.23 -6.14
C SER A 123 -8.54 -2.64 -7.50
N GLU A 124 -9.27 -2.99 -8.56
CA GLU A 124 -9.08 -2.42 -9.89
C GLU A 124 -9.45 -0.93 -9.93
N ARG A 125 -10.61 -0.59 -9.36
CA ARG A 125 -11.09 0.80 -9.34
C ARG A 125 -10.19 1.70 -8.49
N GLU A 126 -9.67 1.22 -7.38
CA GLU A 126 -8.73 1.97 -6.55
C GLU A 126 -7.41 2.23 -7.28
N ARG A 127 -6.88 1.24 -8.01
CA ARG A 127 -5.70 1.45 -8.86
C ARG A 127 -5.95 2.49 -9.95
N THR A 128 -7.13 2.45 -10.57
CA THR A 128 -7.52 3.45 -11.58
C THR A 128 -7.62 4.84 -10.97
N ALA A 129 -8.27 4.97 -9.80
CA ALA A 129 -8.40 6.24 -9.09
C ALA A 129 -7.03 6.84 -8.72
N THR A 130 -6.13 6.01 -8.16
CA THR A 130 -4.76 6.42 -7.81
C THR A 130 -3.96 6.86 -9.05
N LYS A 131 -4.17 6.18 -10.20
CA LYS A 131 -3.52 6.57 -11.46
C LYS A 131 -4.01 7.94 -11.92
N VAL A 132 -5.33 8.17 -11.93
CA VAL A 132 -5.93 9.45 -12.31
C VAL A 132 -5.46 10.58 -11.39
N GLU A 133 -5.42 10.33 -10.07
CA GLU A 133 -4.92 11.30 -9.08
C GLU A 133 -3.47 11.71 -9.38
N ARG A 134 -2.58 10.74 -9.62
CA ARG A 134 -1.17 11.01 -9.98
C ARG A 134 -1.04 11.79 -11.29
N GLU A 135 -1.77 11.38 -12.33
CA GLU A 135 -1.77 12.08 -13.62
C GLU A 135 -2.25 13.53 -13.47
N ALA A 136 -3.30 13.77 -12.68
CA ALA A 136 -3.78 15.11 -12.39
C ALA A 136 -2.75 15.96 -11.61
N GLU A 137 -2.08 15.37 -10.61
CA GLU A 137 -0.99 16.02 -9.89
C GLU A 137 0.19 16.36 -10.82
N ASP A 138 0.58 15.43 -11.68
CA ASP A 138 1.71 15.64 -12.59
C ASP A 138 1.41 16.78 -13.60
N ILE A 139 0.18 16.85 -14.13
CA ILE A 139 -0.27 17.96 -14.96
C ILE A 139 -0.17 19.29 -14.19
N LYS A 140 -0.66 19.32 -12.95
CA LYS A 140 -0.61 20.55 -12.13
C LYS A 140 0.81 20.96 -11.74
N LYS A 141 1.68 20.00 -11.48
CA LYS A 141 3.11 20.27 -11.27
C LYS A 141 3.78 20.83 -12.51
N ALA A 142 3.47 20.28 -13.69
CA ALA A 142 3.98 20.79 -14.97
C ALA A 142 3.50 22.22 -15.24
N GLU A 143 2.21 22.52 -15.09
CA GLU A 143 1.65 23.87 -15.20
C GLU A 143 2.34 24.86 -14.25
N TYR A 144 2.56 24.45 -12.99
CA TYR A 144 3.25 25.27 -11.99
C TYR A 144 4.70 25.59 -12.40
N MET A 145 5.40 24.61 -12.98
CA MET A 145 6.80 24.74 -13.38
C MET A 145 6.99 25.49 -14.72
N GLU A 146 5.93 25.64 -15.52
CA GLU A 146 6.00 26.33 -16.82
C GLU A 146 6.58 27.74 -16.71
N ASN A 147 6.20 28.48 -15.68
CA ASN A 147 6.67 29.85 -15.44
C ASN A 147 8.04 29.91 -14.72
N LYS A 148 8.66 28.77 -14.47
CA LYS A 148 9.94 28.64 -13.74
C LYS A 148 11.06 28.05 -14.58
N ILE A 149 10.86 28.03 -15.88
CA ILE A 149 11.86 27.54 -16.84
C ILE A 149 13.08 28.47 -16.80
N GLY A 150 14.26 27.91 -16.59
CA GLY A 150 15.52 28.63 -16.47
C GLY A 150 15.95 28.98 -15.03
N GLU A 151 15.10 28.68 -14.03
CA GLU A 151 15.51 28.75 -12.62
C GLU A 151 16.30 27.50 -12.20
N GLU A 152 17.20 27.65 -11.23
CA GLU A 152 18.00 26.56 -10.68
C GLU A 152 17.42 26.11 -9.33
N TYR A 153 17.37 24.79 -9.12
CA TYR A 153 16.85 24.18 -7.89
C TYR A 153 17.77 23.08 -7.37
N GLU A 154 17.86 22.94 -6.07
CA GLU A 154 18.47 21.77 -5.45
C GLU A 154 17.54 20.56 -5.62
N GLY A 155 18.08 19.44 -6.09
CA GLY A 155 17.36 18.20 -6.33
C GLY A 155 18.02 16.98 -5.69
N ILE A 156 17.22 15.97 -5.40
CA ILE A 156 17.71 14.67 -4.92
C ILE A 156 17.38 13.63 -5.98
N VAL A 157 18.39 12.89 -6.42
CA VAL A 157 18.17 11.77 -7.36
C VAL A 157 17.30 10.72 -6.72
N SER A 158 16.09 10.56 -7.25
CA SER A 158 15.09 9.60 -6.75
C SER A 158 15.16 8.25 -7.46
N SER A 159 15.67 8.22 -8.69
CA SER A 159 15.82 6.99 -9.47
C SER A 159 16.81 7.20 -10.64
N VAL A 160 17.43 6.10 -11.03
CA VAL A 160 18.26 5.99 -12.23
C VAL A 160 17.66 4.91 -13.12
N THR A 161 17.41 5.23 -14.36
CA THR A 161 16.86 4.32 -15.37
C THR A 161 17.75 4.30 -16.60
N ASN A 162 17.48 3.41 -17.55
CA ASN A 162 18.15 3.39 -18.84
C ASN A 162 17.87 4.66 -19.69
N PHE A 163 16.88 5.45 -19.31
CA PHE A 163 16.45 6.66 -20.03
C PHE A 163 16.94 7.95 -19.38
N GLY A 164 17.51 7.89 -18.17
CA GLY A 164 18.00 9.07 -17.46
C GLY A 164 17.94 8.97 -15.94
N ILE A 165 18.28 10.10 -15.33
CA ILE A 165 18.26 10.32 -13.89
C ILE A 165 17.03 11.17 -13.56
N PHE A 166 16.31 10.76 -12.52
CA PHE A 166 15.08 11.43 -12.07
C PHE A 166 15.19 11.83 -10.60
#